data_97a180a55889680bd183a08b16007f80
#
_entry.id   97a180a55889680bd183a08b16007f80
#
_cell.length_a   1.000
_cell.length_b   1.000
_cell.length_c   1.000
_cell.angle_alpha   90.00
_cell.angle_beta   90.00
_cell.angle_gamma   90.00
#
_symmetry.space_group_name_H-M   'P 1'
#
loop_
_entity.id
_entity.type
_entity.pdbx_description
1 polymer ?
#
loop_
_entity_poly.entity_id
_entity_poly.type
_entity_poly.pdbx_seq_one_letter_code
_entity_poly.pdbx_strand_id
1 'polypeptide(L)'
;GFSGTGEIFLEKIIEINPNNDSVVWEWRSVDHLIQDFDSIKPNYGKISEYPQKIDLNYNQIENGDLMHANGLYYDQKRNLILLSVNFYSEIWAIPHQYDTEVTKTEKGDLAFRFGNPNAFDSSGERIFFNNHHPNIVSLHPESLDNFLIYMNGSKNNQSAVYEFAFPLKFETDPKDWL
;
A
#
# COMPACT_ATOMS: atom_id res chain seq x y z
N GLY A 1 -11.61 -9.83 14.33
CA GLY A 1 -10.87 -10.75 13.49
C GLY A 1 -11.77 -11.39 12.45
N PHE A 2 -11.24 -11.85 11.36
CA PHE A 2 -11.97 -12.55 10.32
C PHE A 2 -12.65 -13.80 10.90
N SER A 3 -13.97 -13.85 10.89
CA SER A 3 -14.76 -14.96 11.44
C SER A 3 -15.22 -15.96 10.36
N GLY A 4 -14.79 -15.77 9.12
CA GLY A 4 -15.13 -16.63 7.99
C GLY A 4 -14.33 -17.93 7.98
N THR A 5 -14.94 -18.99 7.49
CA THR A 5 -14.27 -20.28 7.21
C THR A 5 -13.71 -20.35 5.78
N GLY A 6 -13.66 -19.22 5.08
CA GLY A 6 -13.25 -19.09 3.69
C GLY A 6 -11.75 -18.87 3.50
N GLU A 7 -11.35 -18.86 2.24
CA GLU A 7 -10.00 -18.50 1.83
C GLU A 7 -9.82 -16.96 1.88
N ILE A 8 -8.60 -16.51 2.19
CA ILE A 8 -8.20 -15.11 2.12
C ILE A 8 -7.33 -14.93 0.87
N PHE A 9 -7.67 -13.92 0.07
CA PHE A 9 -6.91 -13.54 -1.11
C PHE A 9 -6.04 -12.33 -0.78
N LEU A 10 -4.74 -12.53 -0.82
CA LEU A 10 -3.74 -11.49 -0.54
C LEU A 10 -3.05 -11.06 -1.82
N GLU A 11 -2.66 -9.80 -1.89
CA GLU A 11 -2.05 -9.22 -3.08
C GLU A 11 -0.61 -9.69 -3.29
N LYS A 12 -0.29 -9.87 -4.57
CA LYS A 12 1.06 -10.13 -5.04
C LYS A 12 1.33 -9.28 -6.29
N ILE A 13 2.51 -8.69 -6.35
CA ILE A 13 3.01 -7.98 -7.52
C ILE A 13 4.15 -8.80 -8.11
N ILE A 14 4.14 -8.97 -9.43
CA ILE A 14 5.20 -9.65 -10.16
C ILE A 14 5.68 -8.80 -11.33
N GLU A 15 6.96 -8.84 -11.60
CA GLU A 15 7.56 -8.36 -12.84
C GLU A 15 7.93 -9.55 -13.73
N ILE A 16 7.53 -9.48 -14.98
CA ILE A 16 7.71 -10.55 -15.95
C ILE A 16 8.63 -10.09 -17.08
N ASN A 17 9.65 -10.89 -17.41
CA ASN A 17 10.44 -10.68 -18.60
C ASN A 17 9.61 -11.02 -19.85
N PRO A 18 9.30 -10.05 -20.74
CA PRO A 18 8.42 -10.27 -21.87
C PRO A 18 9.00 -11.17 -22.97
N ASN A 19 10.31 -11.49 -22.91
CA ASN A 19 10.95 -12.33 -23.93
C ASN A 19 10.81 -13.83 -23.63
N ASN A 20 10.57 -14.20 -22.37
CA ASN A 20 10.56 -15.62 -21.97
C ASN A 20 9.54 -15.94 -20.86
N ASP A 21 8.66 -15.00 -20.54
CA ASP A 21 7.61 -15.10 -19.51
C ASP A 21 8.11 -15.49 -18.11
N SER A 22 9.41 -15.33 -17.82
CA SER A 22 9.94 -15.59 -16.49
C SER A 22 9.60 -14.47 -15.53
N VAL A 23 9.24 -14.81 -14.29
CA VAL A 23 9.14 -13.86 -13.19
C VAL A 23 10.55 -13.44 -12.79
N VAL A 24 10.85 -12.16 -12.87
CA VAL A 24 12.15 -11.57 -12.54
C VAL A 24 12.16 -10.85 -11.21
N TRP A 25 10.99 -10.46 -10.73
CA TRP A 25 10.80 -9.85 -9.42
C TRP A 25 9.41 -10.17 -8.85
N GLU A 26 9.33 -10.29 -7.53
CA GLU A 26 8.08 -10.55 -6.82
C GLU A 26 8.06 -9.83 -5.48
N TRP A 27 6.93 -9.25 -5.13
CA TRP A 27 6.58 -8.77 -3.80
C TRP A 27 5.24 -9.37 -3.38
N ARG A 28 5.12 -9.78 -2.12
CA ARG A 28 3.90 -10.41 -1.60
C ARG A 28 3.49 -9.75 -0.30
N SER A 29 2.25 -9.28 -0.22
CA SER A 29 1.71 -8.67 1.00
C SER A 29 1.76 -9.58 2.23
N VAL A 30 1.70 -10.91 2.03
CA VAL A 30 1.77 -11.90 3.11
C VAL A 30 3.06 -11.83 3.93
N ASP A 31 4.16 -11.38 3.34
CA ASP A 31 5.46 -11.28 4.01
C ASP A 31 5.55 -10.05 4.92
N HIS A 32 4.59 -9.11 4.81
CA HIS A 32 4.59 -7.80 5.46
C HIS A 32 3.40 -7.59 6.41
N LEU A 33 2.75 -8.66 6.83
CA LEU A 33 1.57 -8.59 7.69
C LEU A 33 1.95 -8.39 9.16
N ILE A 34 1.10 -7.65 9.87
CA ILE A 34 1.07 -7.55 11.33
C ILE A 34 -0.35 -7.82 11.82
N GLN A 35 -0.48 -8.26 13.06
CA GLN A 35 -1.77 -8.39 13.76
C GLN A 35 -1.56 -8.29 15.27
N ASP A 36 -2.57 -7.85 16.00
CA ASP A 36 -2.55 -7.70 17.46
C ASP A 36 -3.53 -8.65 18.18
N PHE A 37 -4.11 -9.61 17.44
CA PHE A 37 -5.14 -10.52 17.92
C PHE A 37 -4.60 -11.79 18.57
N ASP A 38 -3.64 -12.49 17.91
CA ASP A 38 -3.09 -13.76 18.36
C ASP A 38 -1.61 -13.65 18.72
N SER A 39 -1.31 -13.55 20.02
CA SER A 39 0.06 -13.37 20.53
C SER A 39 0.98 -14.56 20.32
N ILE A 40 0.46 -15.70 19.87
CA ILE A 40 1.27 -16.91 19.60
C ILE A 40 1.87 -16.85 18.17
N LYS A 41 1.29 -16.06 17.29
CA LYS A 41 1.74 -15.95 15.92
C LYS A 41 2.97 -15.06 15.76
N PRO A 42 3.90 -15.40 14.85
CA PRO A 42 5.16 -14.67 14.70
C PRO A 42 5.01 -13.22 14.22
N ASN A 43 3.87 -12.88 13.59
CA ASN A 43 3.55 -11.53 13.14
C ASN A 43 2.72 -10.73 14.17
N TYR A 44 2.72 -11.17 15.44
CA TYR A 44 2.06 -10.43 16.50
C TYR A 44 2.82 -9.17 16.87
N GLY A 45 2.12 -8.04 17.00
CA GLY A 45 2.67 -6.77 17.43
C GLY A 45 1.61 -5.69 17.55
N LYS A 46 1.97 -4.58 18.15
CA LYS A 46 1.08 -3.42 18.26
C LYS A 46 1.10 -2.66 16.94
N ILE A 47 -0.04 -2.55 16.27
CA ILE A 47 -0.18 -2.00 14.93
C ILE A 47 0.46 -0.61 14.80
N SER A 48 0.17 0.30 15.73
CA SER A 48 0.68 1.68 15.70
C SER A 48 2.21 1.81 15.85
N GLU A 49 2.91 0.76 16.28
CA GLU A 49 4.37 0.75 16.39
C GLU A 49 5.07 0.30 15.09
N TYR A 50 4.30 -0.24 14.13
CA TYR A 50 4.80 -0.77 12.87
C TYR A 50 3.98 -0.26 11.67
N PRO A 51 3.89 1.06 11.44
CA PRO A 51 3.08 1.63 10.36
C PRO A 51 3.51 1.17 8.96
N GLN A 52 4.75 0.70 8.80
CA GLN A 52 5.26 0.11 7.56
C GLN A 52 4.69 -1.29 7.27
N LYS A 53 4.01 -1.93 8.23
CA LYS A 53 3.38 -3.24 8.05
C LYS A 53 1.87 -3.12 7.80
N ILE A 54 1.31 -4.18 7.29
CA ILE A 54 -0.09 -4.25 6.86
C ILE A 54 -0.89 -4.95 7.96
N ASP A 55 -1.83 -4.23 8.58
CA ASP A 55 -2.74 -4.84 9.55
C ASP A 55 -3.69 -5.82 8.85
N LEU A 56 -3.50 -7.09 9.12
CA LEU A 56 -4.33 -8.17 8.55
C LEU A 56 -5.80 -8.07 8.99
N ASN A 57 -6.07 -7.50 10.16
CA ASN A 57 -7.40 -7.47 10.78
C ASN A 57 -8.13 -6.14 10.59
N TYR A 58 -7.54 -5.20 9.87
CA TYR A 58 -8.16 -3.89 9.62
C TYR A 58 -9.51 -4.03 8.91
N ASN A 59 -9.56 -4.83 7.84
CA ASN A 59 -10.80 -5.08 7.09
C ASN A 59 -11.48 -6.38 7.54
N GLN A 60 -12.79 -6.31 7.73
CA GLN A 60 -13.64 -7.46 8.03
C GLN A 60 -14.52 -7.74 6.82
N ILE A 61 -13.99 -8.46 5.85
CA ILE A 61 -14.66 -8.73 4.58
C ILE A 61 -15.02 -10.21 4.49
N GLU A 62 -16.28 -10.50 4.18
CA GLU A 62 -16.80 -11.87 4.15
C GLU A 62 -16.28 -12.70 2.98
N ASN A 63 -15.93 -12.07 1.86
CA ASN A 63 -15.55 -12.76 0.62
C ASN A 63 -14.05 -13.07 0.50
N GLY A 64 -13.25 -12.73 1.52
CA GLY A 64 -11.80 -12.97 1.54
C GLY A 64 -10.92 -12.00 0.75
N ASP A 65 -11.50 -11.07 -0.02
CA ASP A 65 -10.78 -10.00 -0.72
C ASP A 65 -10.49 -8.84 0.25
N LEU A 66 -9.38 -8.94 0.97
CA LEU A 66 -9.07 -8.00 2.04
C LEU A 66 -8.54 -6.65 1.57
N MET A 67 -7.90 -6.60 0.42
CA MET A 67 -7.13 -5.43 -0.02
C MET A 67 -7.76 -4.75 -1.22
N HIS A 68 -8.22 -5.51 -2.18
CA HIS A 68 -8.82 -5.03 -3.44
C HIS A 68 -7.93 -4.00 -4.14
N ALA A 69 -6.66 -4.36 -4.35
CA ALA A 69 -5.73 -3.51 -5.07
C ALA A 69 -6.16 -3.38 -6.55
N ASN A 70 -6.19 -2.15 -7.06
CA ASN A 70 -6.86 -1.87 -8.33
C ASN A 70 -6.11 -0.88 -9.24
N GLY A 71 -4.90 -0.51 -8.90
CA GLY A 71 -4.06 0.35 -9.73
C GLY A 71 -2.63 0.37 -9.26
N LEU A 72 -1.71 0.36 -10.23
CA LEU A 72 -0.29 0.32 -9.99
C LEU A 72 0.41 1.37 -10.88
N TYR A 73 1.38 2.07 -10.30
CA TYR A 73 2.29 2.96 -11.00
C TYR A 73 3.72 2.69 -10.57
N TYR A 74 4.65 2.56 -11.52
CA TYR A 74 6.08 2.45 -11.21
C TYR A 74 6.76 3.81 -11.31
N ASP A 75 7.22 4.30 -10.15
CA ASP A 75 8.06 5.50 -10.07
C ASP A 75 9.53 5.14 -10.28
N GLN A 76 9.96 5.25 -11.52
CA GLN A 76 11.34 4.95 -11.90
C GLN A 76 12.37 5.86 -11.19
N LYS A 77 12.00 7.11 -10.90
CA LYS A 77 12.90 8.09 -10.27
C LYS A 77 13.26 7.70 -8.83
N ARG A 78 12.29 7.13 -8.09
CA ARG A 78 12.47 6.72 -6.70
C ARG A 78 12.61 5.22 -6.54
N ASN A 79 12.45 4.47 -7.63
CA ASN A 79 12.45 3.01 -7.65
C ASN A 79 11.39 2.42 -6.69
N LEU A 80 10.18 2.97 -6.77
CA LEU A 80 9.03 2.59 -5.96
C LEU A 80 7.87 2.13 -6.84
N ILE A 81 7.10 1.19 -6.35
CA ILE A 81 5.80 0.85 -6.90
C ILE A 81 4.73 1.51 -6.02
N LEU A 82 3.90 2.37 -6.61
CA LEU A 82 2.72 2.93 -5.96
C LEU A 82 1.53 2.03 -6.25
N LEU A 83 0.96 1.44 -5.20
CA LEU A 83 -0.19 0.55 -5.28
C LEU A 83 -1.41 1.20 -4.65
N SER A 84 -2.50 1.34 -5.40
CA SER A 84 -3.79 1.75 -4.86
C SER A 84 -4.50 0.57 -4.22
N VAL A 85 -4.73 0.64 -2.91
CA VAL A 85 -5.37 -0.41 -2.13
C VAL A 85 -6.72 0.07 -1.63
N ASN A 86 -7.77 -0.33 -2.35
CA ASN A 86 -9.10 0.25 -2.22
C ASN A 86 -9.70 0.07 -0.82
N PHE A 87 -9.68 -1.16 -0.31
CA PHE A 87 -10.34 -1.46 0.97
C PHE A 87 -9.59 -0.93 2.20
N TYR A 88 -8.30 -0.62 2.06
CA TYR A 88 -7.55 0.13 3.06
C TYR A 88 -7.73 1.64 2.89
N SER A 89 -8.21 2.08 1.71
CA SER A 89 -8.31 3.50 1.34
C SER A 89 -6.96 4.20 1.36
N GLU A 90 -5.97 3.55 0.81
CA GLU A 90 -4.58 3.99 0.83
C GLU A 90 -3.88 3.84 -0.52
N ILE A 91 -2.80 4.57 -0.66
CA ILE A 91 -1.71 4.26 -1.59
C ILE A 91 -0.55 3.73 -0.76
N TRP A 92 -0.01 2.59 -1.19
CA TRP A 92 1.21 2.02 -0.64
C TRP A 92 2.37 2.25 -1.58
N ALA A 93 3.50 2.71 -1.05
CA ALA A 93 4.76 2.80 -1.77
C ALA A 93 5.63 1.61 -1.38
N ILE A 94 5.89 0.75 -2.35
CA ILE A 94 6.61 -0.52 -2.18
C ILE A 94 8.01 -0.38 -2.77
N PRO A 95 9.08 -0.67 -2.01
CA PRO A 95 10.45 -0.63 -2.54
C PRO A 95 10.65 -1.66 -3.66
N HIS A 96 11.16 -1.21 -4.82
CA HIS A 96 11.46 -2.08 -5.97
C HIS A 96 12.98 -2.27 -6.19
N GLN A 97 13.80 -1.67 -5.35
CA GLN A 97 15.27 -1.69 -5.48
C GLN A 97 15.94 -2.98 -5.00
N TYR A 98 15.19 -3.88 -4.40
CA TYR A 98 15.71 -5.12 -3.83
C TYR A 98 15.32 -6.31 -4.71
N ASP A 99 16.11 -7.38 -4.68
CA ASP A 99 15.72 -8.64 -5.32
C ASP A 99 14.58 -9.35 -4.56
N THR A 100 13.93 -10.32 -5.19
CA THR A 100 12.78 -11.05 -4.65
C THR A 100 13.03 -11.68 -3.27
N GLU A 101 14.21 -12.17 -2.98
CA GLU A 101 14.48 -12.76 -1.66
C GLU A 101 14.60 -11.71 -0.57
N VAL A 102 15.14 -10.55 -0.90
CA VAL A 102 15.26 -9.41 0.01
C VAL A 102 13.90 -8.75 0.25
N THR A 103 13.01 -8.72 -0.75
CA THR A 103 11.66 -8.17 -0.56
C THR A 103 10.82 -8.96 0.44
N LYS A 104 11.14 -10.20 0.75
CA LYS A 104 10.45 -11.00 1.78
C LYS A 104 10.82 -10.61 3.22
N THR A 105 11.81 -9.75 3.38
CA THR A 105 12.28 -9.25 4.68
C THR A 105 11.70 -7.86 4.97
N GLU A 106 12.06 -7.28 6.10
CA GLU A 106 11.69 -5.91 6.49
C GLU A 106 12.08 -4.84 5.44
N LYS A 107 13.04 -5.14 4.55
CA LYS A 107 13.40 -4.23 3.45
C LYS A 107 12.33 -4.13 2.37
N GLY A 108 11.43 -5.08 2.30
CA GLY A 108 10.25 -5.04 1.43
C GLY A 108 9.00 -4.49 2.12
N ASP A 109 9.07 -4.08 3.38
CA ASP A 109 7.98 -3.37 4.05
C ASP A 109 7.64 -2.07 3.31
N LEU A 110 6.47 -1.52 3.55
CA LEU A 110 6.04 -0.28 2.91
C LEU A 110 7.04 0.84 3.21
N ALA A 111 7.57 1.48 2.16
CA ALA A 111 8.44 2.65 2.31
C ALA A 111 7.62 3.89 2.71
N PHE A 112 6.33 3.89 2.37
CA PHE A 112 5.38 4.94 2.70
C PHE A 112 3.97 4.44 2.47
N ARG A 113 3.00 5.00 3.21
CA ARG A 113 1.57 4.82 2.99
C ARG A 113 0.83 6.12 3.22
N PHE A 114 -0.29 6.32 2.52
CA PHE A 114 -1.03 7.56 2.58
C PHE A 114 -2.50 7.35 2.26
N GLY A 115 -3.38 8.04 2.97
CA GLY A 115 -4.82 8.09 2.68
C GLY A 115 -5.73 7.77 3.86
N ASN A 116 -5.34 6.86 4.74
CA ASN A 116 -6.17 6.42 5.85
C ASN A 116 -5.35 6.05 7.09
N PRO A 117 -5.09 6.99 7.99
CA PRO A 117 -4.32 6.74 9.21
C PRO A 117 -4.89 5.63 10.10
N ASN A 118 -6.21 5.43 10.08
CA ASN A 118 -6.85 4.39 10.88
C ASN A 118 -6.45 2.96 10.48
N ALA A 119 -5.93 2.77 9.24
CA ALA A 119 -5.48 1.47 8.77
C ALA A 119 -4.17 0.98 9.45
N PHE A 120 -3.54 1.81 10.26
CA PHE A 120 -2.38 1.48 11.08
C PHE A 120 -2.44 2.09 12.48
N ASP A 121 -3.65 2.21 13.03
CA ASP A 121 -3.93 2.72 14.38
C ASP A 121 -3.36 4.10 14.66
N SER A 122 -3.27 4.96 13.65
CA SER A 122 -2.85 6.33 13.79
C SER A 122 -4.03 7.31 13.79
N SER A 123 -3.80 8.50 14.36
CA SER A 123 -4.78 9.58 14.37
C SER A 123 -4.75 10.35 13.04
N GLY A 124 -5.92 10.82 12.61
CA GLY A 124 -6.06 11.62 11.40
C GLY A 124 -7.35 11.34 10.64
N GLU A 125 -7.60 12.12 9.62
CA GLU A 125 -8.77 11.93 8.77
C GLU A 125 -8.44 10.99 7.61
N ARG A 126 -9.34 10.04 7.34
CA ARG A 126 -9.35 9.29 6.11
C ARG A 126 -9.72 10.22 4.95
N ILE A 127 -8.83 10.34 3.98
CA ILE A 127 -9.00 11.22 2.82
C ILE A 127 -9.38 10.47 1.54
N PHE A 128 -9.05 9.17 1.43
CA PHE A 128 -9.39 8.36 0.26
C PHE A 128 -10.64 7.51 0.49
N PHE A 129 -11.44 7.41 -0.58
CA PHE A 129 -12.67 6.61 -0.62
C PHE A 129 -12.79 6.00 -2.01
N ASN A 130 -12.81 4.66 -2.10
CA ASN A 130 -12.85 3.95 -3.39
C ASN A 130 -11.78 4.47 -4.36
N ASN A 131 -10.54 4.56 -3.89
CA ASN A 131 -9.41 5.07 -4.65
C ASN A 131 -8.96 4.10 -5.73
N HIS A 132 -8.52 4.67 -6.85
CA HIS A 132 -8.04 3.95 -8.04
C HIS A 132 -6.87 4.69 -8.68
N HIS A 133 -5.99 3.92 -9.30
CA HIS A 133 -5.06 4.36 -10.31
C HIS A 133 -4.17 5.55 -9.90
N PRO A 134 -3.20 5.35 -8.99
CA PRO A 134 -2.20 6.37 -8.68
C PRO A 134 -1.35 6.65 -9.92
N ASN A 135 -0.99 7.91 -10.13
CA ASN A 135 -0.13 8.30 -11.24
C ASN A 135 0.70 9.52 -10.85
N ILE A 136 1.99 9.53 -11.19
CA ILE A 136 2.83 10.70 -10.96
C ILE A 136 2.79 11.61 -12.17
N VAL A 137 2.56 12.90 -11.93
CA VAL A 137 2.55 13.94 -12.95
C VAL A 137 3.69 14.90 -12.68
N SER A 138 4.63 14.95 -13.61
CA SER A 138 5.72 15.90 -13.62
C SER A 138 5.41 16.97 -14.65
N LEU A 139 4.89 18.11 -14.23
CA LEU A 139 4.50 19.20 -15.13
C LEU A 139 5.71 20.02 -15.66
N HIS A 140 6.80 20.00 -14.91
CA HIS A 140 8.07 20.65 -15.29
C HIS A 140 9.26 19.87 -14.76
N PRO A 141 10.42 19.88 -15.46
CA PRO A 141 11.65 19.17 -15.02
C PRO A 141 12.14 19.57 -13.62
N GLU A 142 11.84 20.78 -13.17
CA GLU A 142 12.24 21.34 -11.88
C GLU A 142 11.11 21.37 -10.85
N SER A 143 9.90 20.95 -11.21
CA SER A 143 8.78 20.93 -10.28
C SER A 143 8.84 19.73 -9.34
N LEU A 144 8.29 19.92 -8.15
CA LEU A 144 7.91 18.82 -7.29
C LEU A 144 6.95 17.92 -8.06
N ASP A 145 7.25 16.63 -8.10
CA ASP A 145 6.31 15.67 -8.69
C ASP A 145 5.03 15.70 -7.85
N ASN A 146 3.90 15.80 -8.52
CA ASN A 146 2.60 15.60 -7.90
C ASN A 146 2.08 14.23 -8.28
N PHE A 147 1.28 13.62 -7.44
CA PHE A 147 0.55 12.44 -7.82
C PHE A 147 -0.94 12.71 -7.92
N LEU A 148 -1.57 12.07 -8.89
CA LEU A 148 -3.01 12.05 -9.09
C LEU A 148 -3.58 10.75 -8.57
N ILE A 149 -4.78 10.81 -8.01
CA ILE A 149 -5.57 9.66 -7.60
C ILE A 149 -7.03 9.87 -7.98
N TYR A 150 -7.65 8.86 -8.56
CA TYR A 150 -9.07 8.86 -8.85
C TYR A 150 -9.85 8.29 -7.67
N MET A 151 -10.89 9.01 -7.24
CA MET A 151 -11.85 8.60 -6.23
C MET A 151 -13.17 8.24 -6.91
N ASN A 152 -13.56 6.99 -6.81
CA ASN A 152 -14.80 6.51 -7.39
C ASN A 152 -15.94 6.60 -6.38
N GLY A 153 -16.70 7.69 -6.41
CA GLY A 153 -17.79 7.92 -5.48
C GLY A 153 -17.33 8.32 -4.08
N SER A 154 -16.65 9.47 -3.95
CA SER A 154 -16.23 10.06 -2.68
C SER A 154 -17.39 10.26 -1.68
N LYS A 155 -17.09 10.80 -0.48
CA LYS A 155 -18.05 11.12 0.60
C LYS A 155 -19.41 11.69 0.13
N ASN A 156 -19.45 12.35 -1.03
CA ASN A 156 -20.64 13.03 -1.56
C ASN A 156 -21.27 12.28 -2.75
N ASN A 157 -20.98 11.01 -2.95
CA ASN A 157 -21.42 10.21 -4.11
C ASN A 157 -20.98 10.79 -5.46
N GLN A 158 -19.91 11.57 -5.48
CA GLN A 158 -19.32 12.12 -6.69
C GLN A 158 -17.91 11.57 -6.87
N SER A 159 -17.59 11.17 -8.09
CA SER A 159 -16.21 10.84 -8.47
C SER A 159 -15.39 12.11 -8.62
N ALA A 160 -14.10 12.03 -8.27
CA ALA A 160 -13.17 13.15 -8.36
C ALA A 160 -11.76 12.64 -8.67
N VAL A 161 -10.95 13.51 -9.24
CA VAL A 161 -9.50 13.34 -9.28
C VAL A 161 -8.88 14.32 -8.29
N TYR A 162 -8.04 13.80 -7.44
CA TYR A 162 -7.26 14.61 -6.50
C TYR A 162 -5.81 14.67 -6.94
N GLU A 163 -5.21 15.82 -6.77
CA GLU A 163 -3.79 16.04 -6.99
C GLU A 163 -3.14 16.39 -5.65
N PHE A 164 -2.06 15.69 -5.34
CA PHE A 164 -1.28 15.89 -4.11
C PHE A 164 0.18 16.13 -4.46
N ALA A 165 0.84 17.01 -3.72
CA ALA A 165 2.28 17.13 -3.78
C ALA A 165 2.93 15.84 -3.26
N PHE A 166 3.80 15.23 -4.06
CA PHE A 166 4.53 14.05 -3.63
C PHE A 166 5.58 14.49 -2.59
N PRO A 167 5.72 13.82 -1.46
CA PRO A 167 6.70 14.21 -0.45
C PRO A 167 8.11 14.11 -1.03
N LEU A 168 8.92 15.16 -0.83
CA LEU A 168 10.28 15.25 -1.34
C LEU A 168 11.21 14.24 -0.68
N LYS A 169 10.95 13.91 0.55
CA LYS A 169 11.64 12.90 1.34
C LYS A 169 10.58 12.06 2.04
N PHE A 170 10.73 10.76 1.97
CA PHE A 170 10.08 9.88 2.92
C PHE A 170 10.88 10.02 4.22
N GLU A 171 10.20 10.30 5.30
CA GLU A 171 10.84 10.18 6.60
C GLU A 171 11.33 8.74 6.74
N THR A 172 12.57 8.60 7.16
CA THR A 172 13.24 7.29 7.22
C THR A 172 12.71 6.43 8.36
N ASP A 173 12.14 7.06 9.38
CA ASP A 173 11.43 6.35 10.45
C ASP A 173 9.92 6.37 10.13
N PRO A 174 9.29 5.20 9.94
CA PRO A 174 7.85 5.11 9.69
C PRO A 174 6.97 5.77 10.75
N LYS A 175 7.49 5.98 11.96
CA LYS A 175 6.78 6.67 13.05
C LYS A 175 6.60 8.16 12.79
N ASP A 176 7.36 8.73 11.88
CA ASP A 176 7.34 10.15 11.52
C ASP A 176 6.46 10.42 10.28
N TRP A 177 5.71 9.42 9.79
CA TRP A 177 4.84 9.55 8.61
C TRP A 177 3.51 10.29 8.86
N LEU A 178 3.35 10.93 10.00
CA LEU A 178 2.11 11.57 10.46
C LEU A 178 2.13 13.08 10.24
#